data_86d27375ea260f31f9aa32f7707b384c
#
_entry.id   86d27375ea260f31f9aa32f7707b384c
#
_cell.length_a   1.000
_cell.length_b   1.000
_cell.length_c   1.000
_cell.angle_alpha   90.00
_cell.angle_beta   90.00
_cell.angle_gamma   90.00
#
_symmetry.space_group_name_H-M   'P 1'
#
loop_
_entity.id
_entity.type
_entity.pdbx_description
1 polymer ?
#
loop_
_entity_poly.entity_id
_entity_poly.type
_entity_poly.pdbx_seq_one_letter_code
_entity_poly.pdbx_strand_id
1 'polypeptide(L)'
;MRTHPLKLVTIVAEAVIEHRLTQDLLGLGASGFTVVEGRGEGTKHLHASDLPGSNVRIETVVQPDVADRILTHLADRYFQDYSIIAFQTDVAVVR
;
A
#
# COMPACT_ATOMS: atom_id res chain seq x y z
N MET A 1 -7.70 -16.80 23.27
CA MET A 1 -6.97 -15.91 22.35
C MET A 1 -7.76 -14.63 22.14
N ARG A 2 -7.09 -13.52 22.28
CA ARG A 2 -7.75 -12.21 22.09
C ARG A 2 -7.44 -11.70 20.69
N THR A 3 -8.45 -11.13 20.01
CA THR A 3 -8.28 -10.54 18.69
C THR A 3 -8.81 -9.12 18.66
N HIS A 4 -8.29 -8.32 17.74
CA HIS A 4 -8.70 -6.95 17.53
C HIS A 4 -9.04 -6.76 16.04
N PRO A 5 -10.21 -6.17 15.72
CA PRO A 5 -10.57 -5.91 14.32
C PRO A 5 -9.80 -4.70 13.80
N LEU A 6 -9.02 -4.93 12.79
CA LEU A 6 -8.23 -3.90 12.12
C LEU A 6 -8.39 -4.02 10.60
N LYS A 7 -7.72 -3.17 9.88
CA LYS A 7 -7.69 -3.20 8.41
C LYS A 7 -6.27 -3.49 7.93
N LEU A 8 -6.16 -4.42 7.00
CA LEU A 8 -4.93 -4.59 6.22
C LEU A 8 -5.07 -3.75 4.96
N VAL A 9 -4.22 -2.75 4.81
CA VAL A 9 -4.14 -1.97 3.57
C VAL A 9 -3.00 -2.53 2.74
N THR A 10 -3.32 -2.89 1.50
CA THR A 10 -2.34 -3.43 0.55
C THR A 10 -2.22 -2.45 -0.62
N ILE A 11 -0.99 -2.12 -0.97
CA ILE A 11 -0.68 -1.20 -2.06
C ILE A 11 0.31 -1.90 -2.97
N VAL A 12 -0.05 -2.05 -4.24
CA VAL A 12 0.87 -2.56 -5.27
C VAL A 12 1.22 -1.39 -6.18
N ALA A 13 2.49 -1.08 -6.28
CA ALA A 13 2.95 0.13 -6.95
C ALA A 13 4.30 -0.07 -7.62
N GLU A 14 4.72 0.91 -8.39
CA GLU A 14 6.05 0.96 -8.97
C GLU A 14 7.09 1.15 -7.88
N ALA A 15 8.21 0.43 -8.01
CA ALA A 15 9.27 0.52 -7.00
C ALA A 15 9.83 1.94 -6.85
N VAL A 16 9.78 2.74 -7.90
CA VAL A 16 10.35 4.09 -7.88
C VAL A 16 9.68 5.01 -6.86
N ILE A 17 8.41 4.74 -6.50
CA ILE A 17 7.70 5.57 -5.54
C ILE A 17 7.61 4.92 -4.15
N GLU A 18 8.31 3.81 -3.93
CA GLU A 18 8.25 3.10 -2.65
C GLU A 18 8.55 4.00 -1.46
N HIS A 19 9.65 4.73 -1.51
CA HIS A 19 10.07 5.56 -0.38
C HIS A 19 9.04 6.64 -0.04
N ARG A 20 8.51 7.31 -1.06
CA ARG A 20 7.45 8.32 -0.85
C ARG A 20 6.22 7.70 -0.22
N LEU A 21 5.78 6.55 -0.74
CA LEU A 21 4.59 5.88 -0.22
C LEU A 21 4.77 5.49 1.24
N THR A 22 5.91 4.90 1.60
CA THR A 22 6.12 4.45 2.98
C THR A 22 6.23 5.64 3.93
N GLN A 23 6.83 6.74 3.52
CA GLN A 23 6.88 7.95 4.33
C GLN A 23 5.48 8.54 4.51
N ASP A 24 4.67 8.54 3.44
CA ASP A 24 3.29 9.01 3.52
C ASP A 24 2.47 8.16 4.49
N LEU A 25 2.64 6.83 4.46
CA LEU A 25 1.93 5.94 5.39
C LEU A 25 2.20 6.31 6.84
N LEU A 26 3.47 6.52 7.18
CA LEU A 26 3.85 6.90 8.53
C LEU A 26 3.23 8.25 8.91
N GLY A 27 3.26 9.21 8.00
CA GLY A 27 2.66 10.53 8.22
C GLY A 27 1.15 10.49 8.38
N LEU A 28 0.49 9.49 7.82
CA LEU A 28 -0.97 9.34 7.89
C LEU A 28 -1.43 8.53 9.11
N GLY A 29 -0.50 7.98 9.87
CA GLY A 29 -0.83 7.30 11.11
C GLY A 29 -0.53 5.81 11.16
N ALA A 30 0.10 5.24 10.12
CA ALA A 30 0.53 3.85 10.19
C ALA A 30 1.72 3.74 11.16
N SER A 31 1.69 2.72 12.00
CA SER A 31 2.79 2.49 12.96
C SER A 31 3.95 1.70 12.34
N GLY A 32 3.71 1.04 11.22
CA GLY A 32 4.73 0.28 10.53
C GLY A 32 4.19 -0.26 9.21
N PHE A 33 5.07 -0.93 8.46
CA PHE A 33 4.70 -1.49 7.17
C PHE A 33 5.66 -2.61 6.80
N THR A 34 5.26 -3.42 5.83
CA THR A 34 6.11 -4.45 5.22
C THR A 34 6.14 -4.20 3.73
N VAL A 35 7.31 -4.33 3.13
CA VAL A 35 7.48 -4.18 1.68
C VAL A 35 8.02 -5.48 1.12
N VAL A 36 7.40 -5.94 0.04
CA VAL A 36 7.83 -7.13 -0.71
C VAL A 36 8.01 -6.72 -2.16
N GLU A 37 9.14 -7.06 -2.74
CA GLU A 37 9.35 -6.87 -4.17
C GLU A 37 8.58 -7.91 -4.96
N GLY A 38 8.07 -7.50 -6.13
CA GLY A 38 7.31 -8.40 -6.98
C GLY A 38 7.49 -8.09 -8.45
N ARG A 39 6.94 -8.97 -9.26
CA ARG A 39 6.92 -8.80 -10.70
C ARG A 39 5.47 -8.93 -11.16
N GLY A 40 5.11 -8.16 -12.17
CA GLY A 40 3.78 -8.21 -12.74
C GLY A 40 3.58 -7.09 -13.75
N GLU A 41 2.42 -7.11 -14.38
CA GLU A 41 2.02 -6.05 -15.30
C GLU A 41 0.93 -5.23 -14.66
N GLY A 42 1.08 -3.90 -14.76
CA GLY A 42 0.06 -2.97 -14.28
C GLY A 42 -1.02 -2.74 -15.33
N THR A 43 -2.08 -2.08 -14.91
CA THR A 43 -3.16 -1.68 -15.81
C THR A 43 -2.78 -0.52 -16.71
N LYS A 44 -1.72 0.20 -16.37
CA LYS A 44 -1.12 1.23 -17.21
C LYS A 44 0.22 0.73 -17.71
N HIS A 45 0.58 1.17 -18.90
CA HIS A 45 1.88 0.78 -19.47
C HIS A 45 2.98 1.62 -18.84
N LEU A 46 3.61 1.05 -17.85
CA LEU A 46 4.72 1.69 -17.15
C LEU A 46 5.98 0.91 -17.45
N HIS A 47 6.99 1.62 -17.89
CA HIS A 47 8.26 1.00 -18.30
C HIS A 47 8.94 0.26 -17.15
N ALA A 48 8.76 0.74 -15.94
CA ALA A 48 9.35 0.11 -14.76
C ALA A 48 8.81 -1.30 -14.53
N SER A 49 7.56 -1.58 -14.91
CA SER A 49 6.96 -2.88 -14.67
C SER A 49 7.55 -3.99 -15.52
N ASP A 50 8.33 -3.65 -16.53
CA ASP A 50 8.98 -4.63 -17.40
C ASP A 50 10.22 -5.24 -16.78
N LEU A 51 10.72 -4.67 -15.68
CA LEU A 51 11.95 -5.11 -15.04
C LEU A 51 11.64 -5.94 -13.81
N PRO A 52 12.39 -7.04 -13.57
CA PRO A 52 12.28 -7.81 -12.33
C PRO A 52 12.50 -6.91 -11.12
N GLY A 53 11.64 -7.05 -10.09
CA GLY A 53 11.74 -6.24 -8.88
C GLY A 53 11.33 -4.78 -9.07
N SER A 54 10.69 -4.46 -10.18
CA SER A 54 10.26 -3.08 -10.46
C SER A 54 8.97 -2.69 -9.74
N ASN A 55 8.25 -3.66 -9.21
CA ASN A 55 7.02 -3.44 -8.43
C ASN A 55 7.24 -3.80 -6.99
N VAL A 56 6.47 -3.15 -6.13
CA VAL A 56 6.48 -3.46 -4.69
C VAL A 56 5.04 -3.66 -4.21
N ARG A 57 4.90 -4.53 -3.23
CA ARG A 57 3.67 -4.67 -2.45
C ARG A 57 3.95 -4.17 -1.06
N ILE A 58 3.23 -3.15 -0.65
CA ILE A 58 3.37 -2.55 0.67
C ILE A 58 2.12 -2.91 1.47
N GLU A 59 2.33 -3.41 2.67
CA GLU A 59 1.22 -3.80 3.54
C GLU A 59 1.37 -3.12 4.89
N THR A 60 0.25 -2.65 5.42
CA THR A 60 0.20 -2.07 6.75
C THR A 60 -1.13 -2.43 7.40
N VAL A 61 -1.07 -2.77 8.70
CA VAL A 61 -2.27 -3.08 9.48
C VAL A 61 -2.56 -1.88 10.35
N VAL A 62 -3.76 -1.32 10.20
CA VAL A 62 -4.11 -0.04 10.80
C VAL A 62 -5.54 -0.03 11.30
N GLN A 63 -5.88 0.97 12.10
CA GLN A 63 -7.27 1.25 12.48
C GLN A 63 -8.08 1.65 11.25
N PRO A 64 -9.40 1.42 11.26
CA PRO A 64 -10.25 1.74 10.10
C PRO A 64 -10.15 3.19 9.62
N ASP A 65 -10.06 4.14 10.54
CA ASP A 65 -9.96 5.55 10.19
C ASP A 65 -8.64 5.89 9.49
N VAL A 66 -7.56 5.23 9.90
CA VAL A 66 -6.25 5.38 9.25
C VAL A 66 -6.30 4.78 7.85
N ALA A 67 -6.94 3.62 7.70
CA ALA A 67 -7.10 3.00 6.38
C ALA A 67 -7.83 3.93 5.42
N ASP A 68 -8.90 4.57 5.87
CA ASP A 68 -9.64 5.53 5.05
C ASP A 68 -8.76 6.71 4.63
N ARG A 69 -7.97 7.25 5.55
CA ARG A 69 -7.05 8.34 5.24
C ARG A 69 -6.00 7.93 4.19
N ILE A 70 -5.46 6.73 4.35
CA ILE A 70 -4.45 6.22 3.40
C ILE A 70 -5.06 6.08 2.00
N LEU A 71 -6.19 5.41 1.89
CA LEU A 71 -6.81 5.16 0.59
C LEU A 71 -7.24 6.47 -0.09
N THR A 72 -7.78 7.41 0.67
CA THR A 72 -8.13 8.73 0.15
C THR A 72 -6.89 9.47 -0.34
N HIS A 73 -5.81 9.43 0.42
CA HIS A 73 -4.55 10.08 0.04
C HIS A 73 -4.01 9.51 -1.26
N LEU A 74 -4.04 8.18 -1.42
CA LEU A 74 -3.55 7.54 -2.64
C LEU A 74 -4.38 7.95 -3.84
N ALA A 75 -5.70 7.99 -3.69
CA ALA A 75 -6.60 8.39 -4.76
C ALA A 75 -6.33 9.84 -5.18
N ASP A 76 -6.14 10.73 -4.21
CA ASP A 76 -5.96 12.15 -4.48
C ASP A 76 -4.59 12.49 -5.05
N ARG A 77 -3.55 11.78 -4.62
CA ARG A 77 -2.16 12.18 -4.89
C ARG A 77 -1.43 11.29 -5.88
N TYR A 78 -1.87 10.05 -6.09
CA TYR A 78 -1.09 9.07 -6.86
C TYR A 78 -1.83 8.44 -8.01
N PHE A 79 -3.13 8.17 -7.89
CA PHE A 79 -3.84 7.35 -8.89
C PHE A 79 -3.81 7.95 -10.28
N GLN A 80 -3.73 9.26 -10.40
CA GLN A 80 -3.74 9.90 -11.70
C GLN A 80 -2.41 9.71 -12.44
N ASP A 81 -1.31 9.70 -11.71
CA ASP A 81 0.03 9.73 -12.31
C ASP A 81 0.76 8.39 -12.29
N TYR A 82 0.30 7.43 -11.47
CA TYR A 82 1.01 6.17 -11.27
C TYR A 82 0.06 4.99 -11.40
N SER A 83 0.63 3.84 -11.76
CA SER A 83 -0.13 2.59 -11.77
C SER A 83 -0.09 2.01 -10.36
N ILE A 84 -1.19 2.18 -9.63
CA ILE A 84 -1.32 1.70 -8.27
C ILE A 84 -2.61 0.91 -8.14
N ILE A 85 -2.53 -0.23 -7.48
CA ILE A 85 -3.69 -0.97 -7.00
C ILE A 85 -3.63 -0.89 -5.48
N ALA A 86 -4.72 -0.44 -4.87
CA ALA A 86 -4.80 -0.36 -3.43
C ALA A 86 -6.15 -0.89 -2.95
N PHE A 87 -6.13 -1.64 -1.87
CA PHE A 87 -7.36 -2.18 -1.30
C PHE A 87 -7.18 -2.41 0.18
N GLN A 88 -8.29 -2.65 0.86
CA GLN A 88 -8.27 -2.99 2.27
C GLN A 88 -9.04 -4.29 2.51
N THR A 89 -8.62 -5.00 3.53
CA THR A 89 -9.22 -6.26 3.94
C THR A 89 -9.41 -6.22 5.46
N ASP A 90 -10.53 -6.75 5.92
CA ASP A 90 -10.75 -6.89 7.37
C ASP A 90 -9.86 -7.99 7.90
N VAL A 91 -9.18 -7.71 9.00
CA VAL A 91 -8.35 -8.70 9.67
C VAL A 91 -8.64 -8.71 11.16
N ALA A 92 -8.40 -9.84 11.79
CA ALA A 92 -8.47 -10.00 13.23
C ALA A 92 -7.05 -10.21 13.73
N VAL A 93 -6.47 -9.17 14.32
CA VAL A 93 -5.09 -9.23 14.79
C VAL A 93 -5.05 -9.89 16.17
N VAL A 94 -4.18 -10.85 16.31
CA VAL A 94 -4.00 -11.59 17.56
C VAL A 94 -3.04 -10.87 18.48
N ARG A 95 -3.47 -10.73 19.72
CA ARG A 95 -2.64 -10.11 20.75
C ARG A 95 -2.73 -10.89 22.05
#